data_cf066e3151e7d8053a75b1b6dc3c7a0a
#
_entry.id   cf066e3151e7d8053a75b1b6dc3c7a0a
#
_cell.length_a   1.000
_cell.length_b   1.000
_cell.length_c   1.000
_cell.angle_alpha   90.00
_cell.angle_beta   90.00
_cell.angle_gamma   90.00
#
_symmetry.space_group_name_H-M   'P 1'
#
loop_
_entity.id
_entity.type
_entity.pdbx_description
1 polymer ?
#
loop_
_entity_poly.entity_id
_entity_poly.type
_entity_poly.pdbx_seq_one_letter_code
_entity_poly.pdbx_strand_id
1 'polypeptide(L)'
;MKRVLLATVGAIIMTTSIISCTSSDKASGKQYPKKFANTELEYKSGFGDILKITKAYFTTERLNPTPTFELPVHAISTDQLANEQQDVLYRLGHSSIAMKIDQQLILTDPVFSERASPVQWAGPKRFHQPPISLQDLPNIDAVLISHDHYDHLDKASIKTLTDKVDVFLVPLKVGQTLREWNVPEEKIIELNWWEPHVHNGVEYVLTPTQHFSGRGLTDRDGTLWGSWVINGQQHKVFFSGDSGYFSGFKEIGDKYGPFDFTMIETGAYNTLWADIHMFPEQSVQAHIDLQGKVMMPIHNGTFDLAMHDWNEPMQQAMEISEQRGVTMVSPEFGQRVELSQPLPIKPWWNL
;
A
#
# COMPACT_ATOMS: atom_id res chain seq x y z
N MET A 1 -31.47 20.20 -20.81
CA MET A 1 -32.15 19.19 -19.95
C MET A 1 -31.05 18.43 -19.23
N LYS A 2 -30.77 18.83 -17.99
CA LYS A 2 -29.70 18.22 -17.15
C LYS A 2 -30.23 16.89 -16.60
N ARG A 3 -29.57 15.79 -16.94
CA ARG A 3 -29.82 14.48 -16.28
C ARG A 3 -29.03 14.47 -14.99
N VAL A 4 -29.74 14.62 -13.89
CA VAL A 4 -29.20 14.37 -12.54
C VAL A 4 -29.12 12.84 -12.36
N LEU A 5 -27.90 12.31 -12.31
CA LEU A 5 -27.67 10.93 -11.89
C LEU A 5 -27.58 10.93 -10.36
N LEU A 6 -28.65 10.52 -9.70
CA LEU A 6 -28.63 10.26 -8.25
C LEU A 6 -27.74 9.04 -7.98
N ALA A 7 -26.54 9.28 -7.46
CA ALA A 7 -25.76 8.25 -6.78
C ALA A 7 -26.34 8.10 -5.36
N THR A 8 -27.28 7.19 -5.18
CA THR A 8 -27.76 6.80 -3.85
C THR A 8 -26.67 6.03 -3.13
N VAL A 9 -26.03 6.67 -2.15
CA VAL A 9 -25.26 5.98 -1.09
C VAL A 9 -26.30 5.27 -0.23
N GLY A 10 -26.59 4.00 -0.57
CA GLY A 10 -27.46 3.15 0.23
C GLY A 10 -26.72 2.70 1.49
N ALA A 11 -27.02 3.33 2.62
CA ALA A 11 -26.75 2.76 3.92
C ALA A 11 -27.64 1.51 4.08
N ILE A 12 -27.13 0.35 3.70
CA ILE A 12 -27.81 -0.93 3.96
C ILE A 12 -27.52 -1.31 5.41
N ILE A 13 -28.49 -1.06 6.28
CA ILE A 13 -28.56 -1.68 7.60
C ILE A 13 -28.94 -3.14 7.38
N MET A 14 -27.94 -4.01 7.26
CA MET A 14 -28.15 -5.46 7.39
C MET A 14 -28.09 -5.82 8.87
N THR A 15 -29.24 -6.07 9.47
CA THR A 15 -29.34 -6.79 10.74
C THR A 15 -28.97 -8.25 10.48
N THR A 16 -27.71 -8.60 10.67
CA THR A 16 -27.27 -9.99 10.76
C THR A 16 -27.11 -10.35 12.23
N SER A 17 -27.77 -11.43 12.59
CA SER A 17 -27.74 -12.05 13.91
C SER A 17 -26.31 -12.28 14.38
N ILE A 18 -25.98 -11.72 15.55
CA ILE A 18 -24.70 -11.89 16.24
C ILE A 18 -24.64 -13.33 16.75
N ILE A 19 -23.89 -14.18 16.06
CA ILE A 19 -23.31 -15.37 16.68
C ILE A 19 -21.90 -14.97 17.08
N SER A 20 -21.76 -14.64 18.36
CA SER A 20 -20.46 -14.39 18.99
C SER A 20 -19.74 -15.74 19.13
N CYS A 21 -18.96 -16.12 18.14
CA CYS A 21 -17.93 -17.13 18.30
C CYS A 21 -16.65 -16.44 18.80
N THR A 22 -16.42 -16.52 20.11
CA THR A 22 -15.10 -16.28 20.69
C THR A 22 -14.21 -17.47 20.31
N SER A 23 -13.53 -17.40 19.17
CA SER A 23 -12.45 -18.30 18.84
C SER A 23 -11.22 -17.87 19.62
N SER A 24 -10.84 -18.62 20.64
CA SER A 24 -9.55 -18.51 21.30
C SER A 24 -8.46 -18.98 20.32
N ASP A 25 -7.56 -18.07 19.95
CA ASP A 25 -6.33 -18.42 19.23
C ASP A 25 -5.46 -19.30 20.14
N LYS A 26 -5.57 -20.62 19.97
CA LYS A 26 -4.82 -21.61 20.74
C LYS A 26 -3.48 -22.00 20.11
N ALA A 27 -3.09 -21.43 18.97
CA ALA A 27 -1.94 -21.94 18.20
C ALA A 27 -0.58 -21.44 18.69
N SER A 28 -0.43 -20.28 19.33
CA SER A 28 0.91 -19.74 19.70
C SER A 28 1.13 -19.40 21.17
N GLY A 29 0.11 -19.42 22.03
CA GLY A 29 0.24 -19.00 23.45
C GLY A 29 0.58 -17.51 23.66
N LYS A 30 0.76 -16.73 22.60
CA LYS A 30 1.01 -15.30 22.66
C LYS A 30 -0.32 -14.55 22.81
N GLN A 31 -0.46 -13.75 23.85
CA GLN A 31 -1.63 -12.91 24.08
C GLN A 31 -1.39 -11.56 23.42
N TYR A 32 -2.07 -11.29 22.31
CA TYR A 32 -2.02 -10.01 21.63
C TYR A 32 -3.05 -9.02 22.17
N PRO A 33 -2.81 -7.69 22.06
CA PRO A 33 -3.78 -6.69 22.46
C PRO A 33 -5.08 -6.85 21.65
N LYS A 34 -6.22 -6.47 22.24
CA LYS A 34 -7.50 -6.47 21.51
C LYS A 34 -7.48 -5.44 20.38
N LYS A 35 -6.83 -4.31 20.60
CA LYS A 35 -6.62 -3.22 19.65
C LYS A 35 -5.18 -2.77 19.69
N PHE A 36 -4.68 -2.37 18.53
CA PHE A 36 -3.36 -1.74 18.39
C PHE A 36 -3.50 -0.22 18.42
N ALA A 37 -2.41 0.49 18.62
CA ALA A 37 -2.36 1.95 18.66
C ALA A 37 -1.06 2.45 18.02
N ASN A 38 -1.08 3.64 17.45
CA ASN A 38 0.10 4.33 16.95
C ASN A 38 1.08 4.68 18.08
N THR A 39 2.33 4.91 17.71
CA THR A 39 3.40 5.25 18.68
C THR A 39 3.34 6.70 19.15
N GLU A 40 2.82 7.63 18.32
CA GLU A 40 2.78 9.06 18.64
C GLU A 40 1.36 9.58 18.78
N LEU A 41 0.58 9.57 17.69
CA LEU A 41 -0.75 10.16 17.67
C LEU A 41 -1.82 9.08 17.61
N GLU A 42 -2.78 9.14 18.51
CA GLU A 42 -3.98 8.31 18.44
C GLU A 42 -4.98 8.93 17.47
N TYR A 43 -5.10 8.36 16.26
CA TYR A 43 -6.10 8.82 15.29
C TYR A 43 -7.50 8.38 15.69
N LYS A 44 -8.35 9.34 16.07
CA LYS A 44 -9.75 9.11 16.42
C LYS A 44 -10.65 9.76 15.40
N SER A 45 -11.48 8.99 14.73
CA SER A 45 -12.57 9.51 13.91
C SER A 45 -13.90 9.18 14.58
N GLY A 46 -14.67 10.23 14.89
CA GLY A 46 -16.02 10.10 15.42
C GLY A 46 -17.09 10.23 14.32
N PHE A 47 -18.35 9.99 14.69
CA PHE A 47 -19.47 10.15 13.75
C PHE A 47 -19.52 11.57 13.12
N GLY A 48 -19.14 12.62 13.88
CA GLY A 48 -19.06 13.99 13.37
C GLY A 48 -18.00 14.15 12.27
N ASP A 49 -16.89 13.43 12.34
CA ASP A 49 -15.82 13.50 11.34
C ASP A 49 -16.22 12.77 10.06
N ILE A 50 -16.92 11.64 10.17
CA ILE A 50 -17.51 10.94 9.03
C ILE A 50 -18.48 11.86 8.28
N LEU A 51 -19.33 12.62 8.99
CA LEU A 51 -20.24 13.59 8.37
C LEU A 51 -19.49 14.72 7.67
N LYS A 52 -18.41 15.26 8.30
CA LYS A 52 -17.56 16.30 7.68
C LYS A 52 -16.88 15.76 6.41
N ILE A 53 -16.28 14.58 6.46
CA ILE A 53 -15.63 13.92 5.33
C ILE A 53 -16.65 13.69 4.21
N THR A 54 -17.81 13.13 4.53
CA THR A 54 -18.88 12.90 3.55
C THR A 54 -19.32 14.21 2.89
N LYS A 55 -19.56 15.26 3.68
CA LYS A 55 -19.91 16.58 3.15
C LYS A 55 -18.81 17.11 2.24
N ALA A 56 -17.55 17.09 2.68
CA ALA A 56 -16.42 17.59 1.92
C ALA A 56 -16.28 16.85 0.59
N TYR A 57 -16.46 15.53 0.58
CA TYR A 57 -16.40 14.73 -0.66
C TYR A 57 -17.40 15.20 -1.72
N PHE A 58 -18.60 15.67 -1.32
CA PHE A 58 -19.61 16.16 -2.23
C PHE A 58 -19.52 17.66 -2.54
N THR A 59 -18.77 18.43 -1.76
CA THR A 59 -18.69 19.90 -1.89
C THR A 59 -17.34 20.42 -2.34
N THR A 60 -16.28 19.61 -2.28
CA THR A 60 -14.96 20.00 -2.80
C THR A 60 -14.97 19.96 -4.32
N GLU A 61 -14.69 21.09 -4.93
CA GLU A 61 -14.53 21.19 -6.37
C GLU A 61 -13.13 20.66 -6.75
N ARG A 62 -13.10 19.74 -7.69
CA ARG A 62 -11.87 19.19 -8.28
C ARG A 62 -11.92 19.42 -9.79
N LEU A 63 -10.80 19.81 -10.37
CA LEU A 63 -10.70 20.05 -11.81
C LEU A 63 -10.53 18.71 -12.56
N ASN A 64 -9.69 17.85 -12.03
CA ASN A 64 -9.32 16.57 -12.65
C ASN A 64 -9.39 15.43 -11.61
N PRO A 65 -10.59 14.97 -11.21
CA PRO A 65 -10.72 13.88 -10.23
C PRO A 65 -10.23 12.53 -10.76
N THR A 66 -10.25 12.35 -12.09
CA THR A 66 -9.82 11.11 -12.78
C THR A 66 -9.10 11.49 -14.08
N PRO A 67 -8.18 10.61 -14.58
CA PRO A 67 -7.53 10.81 -15.86
C PRO A 67 -8.55 10.94 -17.01
N THR A 68 -8.28 11.84 -17.95
CA THR A 68 -9.09 12.03 -19.17
C THR A 68 -8.49 11.33 -20.39
N PHE A 69 -7.35 10.67 -20.22
CA PHE A 69 -6.63 9.89 -21.23
C PHE A 69 -6.25 8.53 -20.68
N GLU A 70 -5.89 7.59 -21.54
CA GLU A 70 -5.39 6.28 -21.13
C GLU A 70 -3.99 6.42 -20.53
N LEU A 71 -3.83 5.93 -19.30
CA LEU A 71 -2.55 5.95 -18.62
C LEU A 71 -1.56 4.98 -19.28
N PRO A 72 -0.27 5.33 -19.35
CA PRO A 72 0.73 4.45 -19.97
C PRO A 72 0.92 3.19 -19.13
N VAL A 73 0.72 2.03 -19.76
CA VAL A 73 0.89 0.70 -19.17
C VAL A 73 1.77 -0.14 -20.07
N HIS A 74 2.90 -0.57 -19.55
CA HIS A 74 3.82 -1.50 -20.22
C HIS A 74 3.50 -2.92 -19.78
N ALA A 75 3.04 -3.75 -20.71
CA ALA A 75 2.77 -5.15 -20.41
C ALA A 75 4.05 -5.87 -19.96
N ILE A 76 3.94 -6.62 -18.87
CA ILE A 76 5.01 -7.45 -18.32
C ILE A 76 4.69 -8.91 -18.65
N SER A 77 5.65 -9.66 -19.21
CA SER A 77 5.48 -11.09 -19.42
C SER A 77 5.95 -11.92 -18.22
N THR A 78 5.41 -13.13 -18.10
CA THR A 78 5.86 -14.13 -17.11
C THR A 78 7.36 -14.36 -17.21
N ASP A 79 7.87 -14.55 -18.45
CA ASP A 79 9.28 -14.82 -18.70
C ASP A 79 10.18 -13.64 -18.28
N GLN A 80 9.71 -12.42 -18.47
CA GLN A 80 10.46 -11.23 -18.06
C GLN A 80 10.67 -11.19 -16.53
N LEU A 81 9.64 -11.48 -15.74
CA LEU A 81 9.78 -11.54 -14.28
C LEU A 81 10.57 -12.79 -13.83
N ALA A 82 10.31 -13.94 -14.42
CA ALA A 82 10.94 -15.19 -14.03
C ALA A 82 12.46 -15.18 -14.29
N ASN A 83 12.88 -14.60 -15.43
CA ASN A 83 14.29 -14.62 -15.87
C ASN A 83 15.06 -13.34 -15.50
N GLU A 84 14.46 -12.38 -14.78
CA GLU A 84 15.15 -11.18 -14.33
C GLU A 84 16.32 -11.54 -13.40
N GLN A 85 17.50 -10.98 -13.69
CA GLN A 85 18.73 -11.27 -12.96
C GLN A 85 19.20 -10.09 -12.12
N GLN A 86 18.69 -8.91 -12.40
CA GLN A 86 19.06 -7.68 -11.69
C GLN A 86 18.04 -7.38 -10.59
N ASP A 87 18.47 -6.61 -9.60
CA ASP A 87 17.55 -6.06 -8.62
C ASP A 87 16.76 -4.92 -9.28
N VAL A 88 15.47 -5.14 -9.45
CA VAL A 88 14.55 -4.28 -10.18
C VAL A 88 13.22 -4.15 -9.46
N LEU A 89 12.45 -3.14 -9.84
CA LEU A 89 11.06 -3.03 -9.49
C LEU A 89 10.18 -2.69 -10.69
N TYR A 90 8.91 -3.05 -10.57
CA TYR A 90 7.83 -2.74 -11.51
C TYR A 90 6.63 -2.22 -10.73
N ARG A 91 6.16 -1.03 -11.06
CA ARG A 91 4.92 -0.49 -10.50
C ARG A 91 3.73 -1.17 -11.16
N LEU A 92 2.95 -1.96 -10.40
CA LEU A 92 1.76 -2.65 -10.91
C LEU A 92 0.50 -1.80 -10.77
N GLY A 93 0.47 -0.90 -9.78
CA GLY A 93 -0.63 0.00 -9.49
C GLY A 93 -0.64 0.39 -8.02
N HIS A 94 -1.27 1.47 -7.66
CA HIS A 94 -1.45 1.95 -6.28
C HIS A 94 -0.19 1.75 -5.40
N SER A 95 -0.25 0.83 -4.43
CA SER A 95 0.88 0.37 -3.61
C SER A 95 1.33 -1.05 -3.98
N SER A 96 0.82 -1.60 -5.09
CA SER A 96 1.21 -2.92 -5.60
C SER A 96 2.47 -2.80 -6.43
N ILE A 97 3.58 -3.33 -5.93
CA ILE A 97 4.88 -3.34 -6.59
C ILE A 97 5.37 -4.78 -6.71
N ALA A 98 5.83 -5.16 -7.90
CA ALA A 98 6.65 -6.37 -8.06
C ALA A 98 8.11 -5.95 -8.04
N MET A 99 8.92 -6.61 -7.23
CA MET A 99 10.36 -6.35 -7.18
C MET A 99 11.14 -7.65 -7.19
N LYS A 100 12.31 -7.63 -7.80
CA LYS A 100 13.30 -8.68 -7.73
C LYS A 100 14.43 -8.17 -6.85
N ILE A 101 14.73 -8.87 -5.76
CA ILE A 101 15.83 -8.57 -4.82
C ILE A 101 16.55 -9.89 -4.55
N ASP A 102 17.86 -9.93 -4.81
CA ASP A 102 18.67 -11.15 -4.65
C ASP A 102 18.03 -12.39 -5.31
N GLN A 103 17.52 -12.25 -6.53
CA GLN A 103 16.81 -13.26 -7.31
C GLN A 103 15.42 -13.65 -6.78
N GLN A 104 14.93 -13.06 -5.68
CA GLN A 104 13.61 -13.34 -5.17
C GLN A 104 12.57 -12.38 -5.74
N LEU A 105 11.44 -12.92 -6.17
CA LEU A 105 10.28 -12.12 -6.57
C LEU A 105 9.41 -11.81 -5.36
N ILE A 106 9.29 -10.53 -5.07
CA ILE A 106 8.55 -9.99 -3.93
C ILE A 106 7.40 -9.13 -4.44
N LEU A 107 6.21 -9.29 -3.87
CA LEU A 107 5.07 -8.39 -4.11
C LEU A 107 4.71 -7.63 -2.85
N THR A 108 4.43 -6.31 -2.98
CA THR A 108 3.80 -5.52 -1.92
C THR A 108 2.33 -5.28 -2.23
N ASP A 109 1.48 -5.37 -1.21
CA ASP A 109 0.06 -5.02 -1.21
C ASP A 109 -0.66 -5.32 -2.55
N PRO A 110 -0.77 -6.60 -2.97
CA PRO A 110 -1.25 -6.95 -4.30
C PRO A 110 -2.77 -6.75 -4.42
N VAL A 111 -3.17 -5.65 -5.07
CA VAL A 111 -4.56 -5.32 -5.38
C VAL A 111 -4.77 -5.30 -6.88
N PHE A 112 -5.48 -6.31 -7.39
CA PHE A 112 -5.76 -6.50 -8.83
C PHE A 112 -7.24 -6.39 -9.16
N SER A 113 -8.12 -6.37 -8.15
CA SER A 113 -9.54 -6.14 -8.33
C SER A 113 -9.84 -4.80 -9.01
N GLU A 114 -10.96 -4.72 -9.72
CA GLU A 114 -11.37 -3.52 -10.43
C GLU A 114 -11.64 -2.34 -9.47
N ARG A 115 -12.04 -2.66 -8.23
CA ARG A 115 -12.35 -1.65 -7.21
C ARG A 115 -11.68 -1.96 -5.88
N ALA A 116 -11.14 -0.93 -5.26
CA ALA A 116 -10.70 -0.95 -3.86
C ALA A 116 -11.93 -0.90 -2.93
N SER A 117 -12.62 -2.05 -2.80
CA SER A 117 -13.92 -2.09 -2.14
C SER A 117 -14.29 -3.52 -1.72
N PRO A 118 -15.10 -3.71 -0.65
CA PRO A 118 -15.65 -5.01 -0.29
C PRO A 118 -16.53 -5.62 -1.39
N VAL A 119 -17.04 -4.81 -2.31
CA VAL A 119 -17.92 -5.23 -3.41
C VAL A 119 -17.43 -4.64 -4.74
N GLN A 120 -17.57 -5.40 -5.82
CA GLN A 120 -17.05 -4.96 -7.12
C GLN A 120 -18.06 -4.15 -7.98
N TRP A 121 -19.29 -3.92 -7.48
CA TRP A 121 -20.30 -3.05 -8.13
C TRP A 121 -20.29 -1.60 -7.61
N ALA A 122 -19.59 -1.30 -6.50
CA ALA A 122 -19.48 0.04 -5.91
C ALA A 122 -18.10 0.28 -5.30
N GLY A 123 -17.72 1.54 -5.12
CA GLY A 123 -16.45 1.97 -4.56
C GLY A 123 -15.45 2.46 -5.62
N PRO A 124 -14.27 2.92 -5.22
CA PRO A 124 -13.27 3.48 -6.11
C PRO A 124 -12.84 2.49 -7.19
N LYS A 125 -12.99 2.90 -8.47
CA LYS A 125 -12.60 2.09 -9.61
C LYS A 125 -11.18 2.45 -10.04
N ARG A 126 -10.39 1.43 -10.47
CA ARG A 126 -9.04 1.67 -10.97
C ARG A 126 -9.05 2.41 -12.31
N PHE A 127 -8.07 3.28 -12.49
CA PHE A 127 -7.91 4.09 -13.70
C PHE A 127 -7.29 3.32 -14.87
N HIS A 128 -6.53 2.28 -14.59
CA HIS A 128 -5.79 1.48 -15.57
C HIS A 128 -5.83 -0.01 -15.22
N GLN A 129 -5.62 -0.88 -16.20
CA GLN A 129 -5.44 -2.31 -15.95
C GLN A 129 -4.05 -2.59 -15.36
N PRO A 130 -3.88 -3.63 -14.54
CA PRO A 130 -2.55 -4.07 -14.11
C PRO A 130 -1.68 -4.46 -15.31
N PRO A 131 -0.36 -4.20 -15.28
CA PRO A 131 0.57 -4.54 -16.36
C PRO A 131 0.72 -6.03 -16.64
N ILE A 132 0.37 -6.86 -15.70
CA ILE A 132 0.37 -8.33 -15.76
C ILE A 132 -0.86 -8.86 -15.05
N SER A 133 -1.43 -9.97 -15.50
CA SER A 133 -2.53 -10.63 -14.79
C SER A 133 -2.01 -11.47 -13.62
N LEU A 134 -2.87 -11.74 -12.61
CA LEU A 134 -2.52 -12.65 -11.49
C LEU A 134 -2.18 -14.07 -11.99
N GLN A 135 -2.82 -14.49 -13.06
CA GLN A 135 -2.60 -15.83 -13.67
C GLN A 135 -1.23 -15.94 -14.33
N ASP A 136 -0.74 -14.83 -14.90
CA ASP A 136 0.53 -14.77 -15.60
C ASP A 136 1.73 -14.46 -14.67
N LEU A 137 1.50 -14.09 -13.41
CA LEU A 137 2.58 -13.97 -12.43
C LEU A 137 3.27 -15.33 -12.26
N PRO A 138 4.62 -15.41 -12.27
CA PRO A 138 5.35 -16.62 -11.92
C PRO A 138 5.22 -16.95 -10.43
N ASN A 139 5.97 -17.94 -9.93
CA ASN A 139 6.08 -18.18 -8.50
C ASN A 139 6.67 -16.95 -7.80
N ILE A 140 6.17 -16.67 -6.61
CA ILE A 140 6.48 -15.48 -5.82
C ILE A 140 7.08 -15.95 -4.49
N ASP A 141 8.27 -15.48 -4.17
CA ASP A 141 8.98 -15.88 -2.95
C ASP A 141 8.31 -15.26 -1.70
N ALA A 142 7.90 -14.00 -1.77
CA ALA A 142 7.24 -13.34 -0.65
C ALA A 142 6.16 -12.34 -1.08
N VAL A 143 5.05 -12.30 -0.36
CA VAL A 143 4.05 -11.23 -0.42
C VAL A 143 4.07 -10.48 0.89
N LEU A 144 4.30 -9.17 0.82
CA LEU A 144 4.30 -8.26 1.97
C LEU A 144 2.97 -7.51 2.01
N ILE A 145 2.27 -7.57 3.13
CA ILE A 145 1.05 -6.78 3.37
C ILE A 145 1.37 -5.71 4.42
N SER A 146 1.05 -4.45 4.13
CA SER A 146 1.24 -3.35 5.07
C SER A 146 0.13 -3.29 6.12
N HIS A 147 -1.11 -3.44 5.70
CA HIS A 147 -2.31 -3.41 6.56
C HIS A 147 -3.53 -3.99 5.83
N ASP A 148 -4.68 -4.01 6.49
CA ASP A 148 -5.86 -4.74 6.01
C ASP A 148 -6.89 -3.93 5.23
N HIS A 149 -6.64 -2.66 4.86
CA HIS A 149 -7.57 -1.88 4.04
C HIS A 149 -7.78 -2.48 2.64
N TYR A 150 -8.90 -2.16 2.00
CA TYR A 150 -9.32 -2.79 0.73
C TYR A 150 -8.44 -2.44 -0.47
N ASP A 151 -7.69 -1.37 -0.41
CA ASP A 151 -6.72 -0.92 -1.41
C ASP A 151 -5.30 -1.45 -1.17
N HIS A 152 -5.11 -2.28 -0.11
CA HIS A 152 -3.86 -2.97 0.22
C HIS A 152 -4.03 -4.48 0.35
N LEU A 153 -5.14 -4.95 0.89
CA LEU A 153 -5.43 -6.36 1.09
C LEU A 153 -6.67 -6.79 0.29
N ASP A 154 -6.45 -7.25 -0.94
CA ASP A 154 -7.49 -7.68 -1.86
C ASP A 154 -7.72 -9.20 -1.78
N LYS A 155 -8.91 -9.59 -1.33
CA LYS A 155 -9.30 -10.99 -1.18
C LYS A 155 -9.17 -11.82 -2.46
N ALA A 156 -9.55 -11.26 -3.60
CA ALA A 156 -9.50 -11.97 -4.87
C ALA A 156 -8.06 -12.21 -5.30
N SER A 157 -7.20 -11.21 -5.14
CA SER A 157 -5.77 -11.33 -5.42
C SER A 157 -5.10 -12.37 -4.53
N ILE A 158 -5.29 -12.30 -3.22
CA ILE A 158 -4.69 -13.25 -2.27
C ILE A 158 -5.10 -14.69 -2.60
N LYS A 159 -6.39 -14.93 -2.82
CA LYS A 159 -6.89 -16.28 -3.16
C LYS A 159 -6.30 -16.83 -4.46
N THR A 160 -6.14 -15.98 -5.47
CA THR A 160 -5.56 -16.40 -6.76
C THR A 160 -4.05 -16.67 -6.62
N LEU A 161 -3.36 -15.92 -5.77
CA LEU A 161 -1.92 -16.04 -5.56
C LEU A 161 -1.52 -17.16 -4.60
N THR A 162 -2.44 -17.67 -3.79
CA THR A 162 -2.15 -18.62 -2.69
C THR A 162 -1.26 -19.80 -3.12
N ASP A 163 -1.51 -20.39 -4.28
CA ASP A 163 -0.75 -21.56 -4.75
C ASP A 163 0.63 -21.19 -5.31
N LYS A 164 0.83 -19.93 -5.71
CA LYS A 164 2.06 -19.41 -6.32
C LYS A 164 3.02 -18.72 -5.34
N VAL A 165 2.56 -18.43 -4.12
CA VAL A 165 3.32 -17.69 -3.11
C VAL A 165 3.93 -18.67 -2.12
N ASP A 166 5.23 -18.49 -1.82
CA ASP A 166 5.89 -19.28 -0.80
C ASP A 166 5.49 -18.81 0.60
N VAL A 167 5.56 -17.49 0.85
CA VAL A 167 5.24 -16.92 2.16
C VAL A 167 4.49 -15.58 2.05
N PHE A 168 3.49 -15.39 2.93
CA PHE A 168 2.84 -14.11 3.19
C PHE A 168 3.38 -13.55 4.50
N LEU A 169 4.10 -12.43 4.42
CA LEU A 169 4.58 -11.68 5.57
C LEU A 169 3.59 -10.57 5.88
N VAL A 170 2.99 -10.62 7.04
CA VAL A 170 1.86 -9.75 7.39
C VAL A 170 1.98 -9.21 8.83
N PRO A 171 1.39 -8.05 9.13
CA PRO A 171 1.30 -7.58 10.51
C PRO A 171 0.45 -8.51 11.39
N LEU A 172 0.69 -8.46 12.69
CA LEU A 172 -0.07 -9.26 13.67
C LEU A 172 -1.58 -9.19 13.45
N LYS A 173 -2.24 -10.35 13.52
CA LYS A 173 -3.67 -10.61 13.32
C LYS A 173 -4.20 -10.44 11.89
N VAL A 174 -3.44 -9.91 10.94
CA VAL A 174 -3.83 -9.94 9.52
C VAL A 174 -3.88 -11.38 9.01
N GLY A 175 -3.02 -12.25 9.55
CA GLY A 175 -3.01 -13.68 9.23
C GLY A 175 -4.35 -14.38 9.50
N GLN A 176 -5.15 -13.92 10.47
CA GLN A 176 -6.49 -14.46 10.69
C GLN A 176 -7.38 -14.29 9.44
N THR A 177 -7.35 -13.10 8.82
CA THR A 177 -8.07 -12.83 7.57
C THR A 177 -7.62 -13.75 6.44
N LEU A 178 -6.31 -13.99 6.33
CA LEU A 178 -5.76 -14.90 5.32
C LEU A 178 -6.21 -16.35 5.53
N ARG A 179 -6.23 -16.83 6.78
CA ARG A 179 -6.76 -18.17 7.15
C ARG A 179 -8.24 -18.31 6.80
N GLU A 180 -9.05 -17.30 7.07
CA GLU A 180 -10.47 -17.25 6.68
C GLU A 180 -10.67 -17.30 5.15
N TRP A 181 -9.66 -16.91 4.38
CA TRP A 181 -9.64 -17.00 2.92
C TRP A 181 -9.03 -18.31 2.40
N ASN A 182 -8.68 -19.23 3.29
CA ASN A 182 -8.07 -20.53 3.04
C ASN A 182 -6.61 -20.47 2.56
N VAL A 183 -5.85 -19.48 2.97
CA VAL A 183 -4.39 -19.50 2.84
C VAL A 183 -3.85 -20.52 3.84
N PRO A 184 -2.99 -21.48 3.43
CA PRO A 184 -2.39 -22.47 4.33
C PRO A 184 -1.58 -21.82 5.46
N GLU A 185 -1.69 -22.37 6.67
CA GLU A 185 -1.04 -21.83 7.88
C GLU A 185 0.50 -21.71 7.72
N GLU A 186 1.10 -22.70 7.10
CA GLU A 186 2.55 -22.75 6.86
C GLU A 186 3.09 -21.65 5.94
N LYS A 187 2.21 -20.99 5.20
CA LYS A 187 2.54 -19.84 4.33
C LYS A 187 2.37 -18.49 5.03
N ILE A 188 1.84 -18.43 6.25
CA ILE A 188 1.51 -17.19 6.94
C ILE A 188 2.52 -16.91 8.05
N ILE A 189 3.24 -15.80 7.94
CA ILE A 189 4.15 -15.30 8.97
C ILE A 189 3.64 -13.95 9.46
N GLU A 190 3.20 -13.91 10.71
CA GLU A 190 2.74 -12.69 11.37
C GLU A 190 3.88 -12.06 12.17
N LEU A 191 4.16 -10.78 11.93
CA LEU A 191 5.24 -10.03 12.58
C LEU A 191 4.70 -8.85 13.38
N ASN A 192 5.38 -8.56 14.49
CA ASN A 192 5.23 -7.33 15.23
C ASN A 192 6.18 -6.25 14.70
N TRP A 193 5.97 -5.00 15.07
CA TRP A 193 6.93 -3.93 14.81
C TRP A 193 8.31 -4.28 15.34
N TRP A 194 9.34 -4.00 14.54
CA TRP A 194 10.75 -4.25 14.80
C TRP A 194 11.12 -5.75 14.82
N GLU A 195 10.18 -6.65 14.50
CA GLU A 195 10.44 -8.08 14.42
C GLU A 195 10.98 -8.43 13.02
N PRO A 196 12.22 -8.99 12.95
CA PRO A 196 12.80 -9.42 11.68
C PRO A 196 12.34 -10.83 11.32
N HIS A 197 12.28 -11.10 10.02
CA HIS A 197 12.13 -12.44 9.46
C HIS A 197 13.05 -12.60 8.25
N VAL A 198 13.77 -13.71 8.18
CA VAL A 198 14.62 -14.01 7.03
C VAL A 198 13.97 -15.12 6.20
N HIS A 199 13.74 -14.84 4.92
CA HIS A 199 13.27 -15.83 3.97
C HIS A 199 14.21 -15.86 2.76
N ASN A 200 14.72 -17.04 2.41
CA ASN A 200 15.66 -17.27 1.30
C ASN A 200 16.86 -16.29 1.24
N GLY A 201 17.34 -15.77 2.39
CA GLY A 201 18.51 -14.89 2.48
C GLY A 201 18.19 -13.39 2.48
N VAL A 202 16.96 -12.97 2.17
CA VAL A 202 16.48 -11.60 2.33
C VAL A 202 15.87 -11.44 3.72
N GLU A 203 16.25 -10.37 4.43
CA GLU A 203 15.65 -10.00 5.72
C GLU A 203 14.53 -9.01 5.53
N TYR A 204 13.41 -9.28 6.14
CA TYR A 204 12.22 -8.44 6.17
C TYR A 204 11.96 -7.98 7.59
N VAL A 205 11.76 -6.68 7.81
CA VAL A 205 11.40 -6.15 9.13
C VAL A 205 10.13 -5.33 8.99
N LEU A 206 9.11 -5.69 9.76
CA LEU A 206 7.93 -4.84 9.92
C LEU A 206 8.29 -3.66 10.83
N THR A 207 8.04 -2.44 10.38
CA THR A 207 8.33 -1.21 11.13
C THR A 207 7.07 -0.38 11.34
N PRO A 208 7.01 0.48 12.38
CA PRO A 208 5.82 1.28 12.65
C PRO A 208 5.44 2.23 11.52
N THR A 209 4.14 2.51 11.41
CA THR A 209 3.58 3.64 10.66
C THR A 209 2.51 4.34 11.47
N GLN A 210 2.19 5.57 11.12
CA GLN A 210 1.14 6.38 11.72
C GLN A 210 -0.15 6.21 10.91
N HIS A 211 -0.86 5.10 11.16
CA HIS A 211 -2.07 4.74 10.39
C HIS A 211 -3.11 4.04 11.28
N PHE A 212 -3.98 3.24 10.70
CA PHE A 212 -4.99 2.44 11.39
C PHE A 212 -5.37 1.22 10.55
N SER A 213 -6.13 0.30 11.12
CA SER A 213 -6.65 -0.88 10.44
C SER A 213 -8.17 -1.01 10.58
N GLY A 214 -8.77 -1.85 9.75
CA GLY A 214 -10.17 -2.22 9.79
C GLY A 214 -10.81 -2.36 8.42
N ARG A 215 -11.67 -3.36 8.28
CA ARG A 215 -12.41 -3.69 7.04
C ARG A 215 -13.92 -3.55 7.22
N GLY A 216 -14.39 -3.35 8.44
CA GLY A 216 -15.80 -3.29 8.79
C GLY A 216 -16.13 -2.11 9.69
N LEU A 217 -17.28 -2.20 10.34
CA LEU A 217 -17.77 -1.14 11.21
C LEU A 217 -17.28 -1.25 12.68
N THR A 218 -16.77 -2.43 13.08
CA THR A 218 -16.50 -2.75 14.48
C THR A 218 -15.09 -3.29 14.74
N ASP A 219 -14.31 -3.50 13.70
CA ASP A 219 -12.98 -4.13 13.72
C ASP A 219 -11.82 -3.13 13.68
N ARG A 220 -12.12 -1.82 13.75
CA ARG A 220 -11.10 -0.77 13.76
C ARG A 220 -9.98 -1.06 14.75
N ASP A 221 -8.74 -0.94 14.29
CA ASP A 221 -7.49 -1.19 15.03
C ASP A 221 -7.37 -2.63 15.57
N GLY A 222 -8.14 -3.56 15.01
CA GLY A 222 -8.17 -4.97 15.41
C GLY A 222 -6.95 -5.76 14.95
N THR A 223 -6.32 -5.35 13.84
CA THR A 223 -5.07 -5.88 13.29
C THR A 223 -3.96 -4.83 13.41
N LEU A 224 -2.70 -5.24 13.36
CA LEU A 224 -1.57 -4.32 13.29
C LEU A 224 -1.40 -3.80 11.85
N TRP A 225 -0.67 -2.71 11.68
CA TRP A 225 -0.27 -2.11 10.41
C TRP A 225 1.21 -1.75 10.46
N GLY A 226 1.83 -1.49 9.31
CA GLY A 226 3.25 -1.11 9.29
C GLY A 226 3.83 -0.94 7.91
N SER A 227 5.07 -0.51 7.90
CA SER A 227 5.96 -0.40 6.76
C SER A 227 6.95 -1.57 6.75
N TRP A 228 7.65 -1.75 5.63
CA TRP A 228 8.59 -2.86 5.46
C TRP A 228 9.99 -2.37 5.13
N VAL A 229 10.97 -2.81 5.91
CA VAL A 229 12.38 -2.82 5.51
C VAL A 229 12.64 -4.14 4.80
N ILE A 230 13.21 -4.09 3.60
CA ILE A 230 13.60 -5.23 2.78
C ILE A 230 15.12 -5.13 2.60
N ASN A 231 15.86 -5.99 3.29
CA ASN A 231 17.31 -5.93 3.37
C ASN A 231 17.91 -7.11 2.60
N GLY A 232 18.20 -6.88 1.32
CA GLY A 232 18.95 -7.80 0.47
C GLY A 232 20.45 -7.66 0.67
N GLN A 233 21.23 -8.48 -0.05
CA GLN A 233 22.70 -8.47 0.01
C GLN A 233 23.30 -7.25 -0.68
N GLN A 234 22.67 -6.79 -1.78
CA GLN A 234 23.15 -5.66 -2.60
C GLN A 234 22.37 -4.38 -2.36
N HIS A 235 21.06 -4.47 -2.22
CA HIS A 235 20.19 -3.32 -2.08
C HIS A 235 19.30 -3.43 -0.84
N LYS A 236 19.09 -2.29 -0.21
CA LYS A 236 18.18 -2.10 0.90
C LYS A 236 17.03 -1.21 0.45
N VAL A 237 15.81 -1.72 0.57
CA VAL A 237 14.59 -1.06 0.09
C VAL A 237 13.64 -0.82 1.26
N PHE A 238 12.92 0.31 1.20
CA PHE A 238 11.86 0.62 2.16
C PHE A 238 10.52 0.77 1.43
N PHE A 239 9.48 0.15 1.99
CA PHE A 239 8.09 0.28 1.53
C PHE A 239 7.25 0.83 2.68
N SER A 240 6.68 2.03 2.51
CA SER A 240 5.98 2.72 3.60
C SER A 240 4.65 2.09 3.99
N GLY A 241 3.96 1.38 3.07
CA GLY A 241 2.52 1.21 3.23
C GLY A 241 1.85 2.58 3.32
N ASP A 242 0.82 2.72 4.15
CA ASP A 242 0.15 3.98 4.43
C ASP A 242 0.60 4.55 5.77
N SER A 243 0.81 5.87 5.80
CA SER A 243 1.24 6.57 7.00
C SER A 243 0.98 8.07 6.92
N GLY A 244 0.53 8.69 8.00
CA GLY A 244 0.81 10.08 8.29
C GLY A 244 2.30 10.28 8.61
N TYR A 245 2.77 11.53 8.53
CA TYR A 245 4.15 11.85 8.91
C TYR A 245 4.33 11.78 10.44
N PHE A 246 5.41 11.10 10.87
CA PHE A 246 5.74 10.93 12.28
C PHE A 246 7.26 10.74 12.46
N SER A 247 7.77 10.90 13.70
CA SER A 247 9.21 10.81 13.98
C SER A 247 9.82 9.43 13.76
N GLY A 248 8.99 8.40 13.67
CA GLY A 248 9.43 7.03 13.40
C GLY A 248 10.15 6.84 12.08
N PHE A 249 9.91 7.69 11.06
CA PHE A 249 10.71 7.62 9.82
C PHE A 249 12.18 7.88 10.08
N LYS A 250 12.48 8.84 10.96
CA LYS A 250 13.85 9.11 11.38
C LYS A 250 14.43 7.94 12.20
N GLU A 251 13.65 7.37 13.11
CA GLU A 251 14.09 6.20 13.90
C GLU A 251 14.41 5.00 13.00
N ILE A 252 13.56 4.74 11.99
CA ILE A 252 13.79 3.69 10.99
C ILE A 252 15.06 3.98 10.18
N GLY A 253 15.24 5.24 9.74
CA GLY A 253 16.43 5.69 9.02
C GLY A 253 17.71 5.53 9.84
N ASP A 254 17.68 5.91 11.12
CA ASP A 254 18.82 5.78 12.03
C ASP A 254 19.19 4.31 12.30
N LYS A 255 18.18 3.40 12.31
CA LYS A 255 18.39 1.98 12.63
C LYS A 255 18.75 1.13 11.42
N TYR A 256 18.12 1.36 10.28
CA TYR A 256 18.21 0.51 9.09
C TYR A 256 18.77 1.22 7.87
N GLY A 257 18.76 2.55 7.82
CA GLY A 257 19.30 3.35 6.71
C GLY A 257 20.83 3.24 6.56
N PRO A 258 21.38 3.82 5.51
CA PRO A 258 20.67 4.42 4.40
C PRO A 258 19.98 3.39 3.52
N PHE A 259 18.85 3.78 2.89
CA PHE A 259 18.14 2.95 1.91
C PHE A 259 18.57 3.31 0.49
N ASP A 260 18.79 2.31 -0.35
CA ASP A 260 19.08 2.53 -1.78
C ASP A 260 17.83 3.03 -2.51
N PHE A 261 16.65 2.54 -2.10
CA PHE A 261 15.38 2.88 -2.71
C PHE A 261 14.26 2.95 -1.66
N THR A 262 13.43 4.00 -1.70
CA THR A 262 12.28 4.14 -0.83
C THR A 262 11.00 4.30 -1.65
N MET A 263 10.01 3.51 -1.35
CA MET A 263 8.66 3.61 -1.89
C MET A 263 7.78 4.28 -0.82
N ILE A 264 7.44 5.55 -1.04
CA ILE A 264 6.79 6.40 -0.04
C ILE A 264 5.38 6.75 -0.47
N GLU A 265 4.43 6.51 0.41
CA GLU A 265 3.07 6.98 0.24
C GLU A 265 3.04 8.47 -0.11
N THR A 266 2.34 8.79 -1.19
CA THR A 266 2.23 10.15 -1.71
C THR A 266 0.88 10.28 -2.43
N GLY A 267 -0.21 10.27 -1.67
CA GLY A 267 -1.56 10.32 -2.20
C GLY A 267 -2.60 10.16 -1.10
N ALA A 268 -3.86 10.27 -1.47
CA ALA A 268 -5.00 10.14 -0.56
C ALA A 268 -5.00 11.11 0.65
N TYR A 269 -4.17 12.15 0.63
CA TYR A 269 -4.08 13.13 1.71
C TYR A 269 -5.28 14.10 1.73
N ASN A 270 -5.59 14.58 2.92
CA ASN A 270 -6.51 15.68 3.14
C ASN A 270 -6.31 16.27 4.53
N THR A 271 -6.64 17.56 4.71
CA THR A 271 -6.58 18.22 6.03
C THR A 271 -7.50 17.60 7.08
N LEU A 272 -8.55 16.89 6.66
CA LEU A 272 -9.47 16.19 7.56
C LEU A 272 -8.90 14.89 8.14
N TRP A 273 -7.79 14.37 7.57
CA TRP A 273 -7.12 13.15 8.02
C TRP A 273 -5.59 13.20 7.81
N ALA A 274 -5.01 14.40 7.98
CA ALA A 274 -3.57 14.65 7.81
C ALA A 274 -2.68 13.76 8.71
N ASP A 275 -3.25 13.24 9.81
CA ASP A 275 -2.51 12.37 10.75
C ASP A 275 -2.23 10.97 10.23
N ILE A 276 -2.88 10.55 9.13
CA ILE A 276 -2.83 9.16 8.62
C ILE A 276 -2.44 9.03 7.15
N HIS A 277 -2.33 10.14 6.43
CA HIS A 277 -1.83 10.21 5.05
C HIS A 277 -0.97 11.46 4.87
N MET A 278 0.21 11.27 4.30
CA MET A 278 1.18 12.33 4.11
C MET A 278 0.83 13.27 2.95
N PHE A 279 0.95 14.57 3.18
CA PHE A 279 1.07 15.53 2.08
C PHE A 279 2.40 15.31 1.33
N PRO A 280 2.51 15.67 0.04
CA PRO A 280 3.71 15.44 -0.76
C PRO A 280 5.00 15.99 -0.13
N GLU A 281 4.93 17.14 0.56
CA GLU A 281 6.07 17.70 1.29
C GLU A 281 6.52 16.78 2.44
N GLN A 282 5.57 16.17 3.14
CA GLN A 282 5.84 15.22 4.22
C GLN A 282 6.39 13.90 3.68
N SER A 283 5.92 13.45 2.51
CA SER A 283 6.44 12.25 1.85
C SER A 283 7.91 12.41 1.47
N VAL A 284 8.28 13.59 0.91
CA VAL A 284 9.69 13.93 0.61
C VAL A 284 10.51 14.05 1.91
N GLN A 285 9.94 14.62 2.98
CA GLN A 285 10.61 14.67 4.28
C GLN A 285 10.83 13.27 4.87
N ALA A 286 9.84 12.38 4.80
CA ALA A 286 9.97 10.99 5.25
C ALA A 286 11.09 10.25 4.50
N HIS A 287 11.22 10.45 3.19
CA HIS A 287 12.34 9.93 2.41
C HIS A 287 13.70 10.43 2.94
N ILE A 288 13.81 11.72 3.24
CA ILE A 288 15.05 12.32 3.78
C ILE A 288 15.37 11.73 5.16
N ASP A 289 14.37 11.62 6.04
CA ASP A 289 14.50 11.06 7.40
C ASP A 289 14.91 9.58 7.37
N LEU A 290 14.44 8.83 6.39
CA LEU A 290 14.83 7.44 6.10
C LEU A 290 16.26 7.34 5.53
N GLN A 291 16.92 8.46 5.22
CA GLN A 291 18.22 8.50 4.55
C GLN A 291 18.18 7.78 3.18
N GLY A 292 17.06 7.92 2.44
CA GLY A 292 16.88 7.30 1.14
C GLY A 292 17.75 7.95 0.05
N LYS A 293 18.25 7.14 -0.90
CA LYS A 293 19.00 7.65 -2.07
C LYS A 293 18.07 7.98 -3.22
N VAL A 294 17.09 7.11 -3.49
CA VAL A 294 16.11 7.28 -4.57
C VAL A 294 14.70 7.10 -4.00
N MET A 295 13.81 8.04 -4.29
CA MET A 295 12.40 8.02 -3.87
C MET A 295 11.48 7.64 -5.03
N MET A 296 10.53 6.75 -4.79
CA MET A 296 9.39 6.50 -5.67
C MET A 296 8.09 6.78 -4.93
N PRO A 297 7.29 7.76 -5.36
CA PRO A 297 5.94 7.97 -4.83
C PRO A 297 5.02 6.79 -5.17
N ILE A 298 4.33 6.26 -4.19
CA ILE A 298 3.31 5.21 -4.31
C ILE A 298 1.96 5.71 -3.79
N HIS A 299 0.93 4.88 -3.78
CA HIS A 299 -0.42 5.18 -3.30
C HIS A 299 -1.13 6.28 -4.12
N ASN A 300 -0.82 6.39 -5.41
CA ASN A 300 -1.38 7.40 -6.32
C ASN A 300 -1.60 6.82 -7.73
N GLY A 301 -2.33 7.54 -8.58
CA GLY A 301 -2.50 7.25 -10.01
C GLY A 301 -3.31 5.99 -10.33
N THR A 302 -3.94 5.33 -9.37
CA THR A 302 -4.71 4.09 -9.61
C THR A 302 -6.17 4.18 -9.18
N PHE A 303 -6.46 4.77 -8.03
CA PHE A 303 -7.82 4.91 -7.48
C PHE A 303 -8.09 6.35 -7.07
N ASP A 304 -9.36 6.76 -7.12
CA ASP A 304 -9.83 8.04 -6.58
C ASP A 304 -10.24 7.83 -5.10
N LEU A 305 -9.30 8.12 -4.18
CA LEU A 305 -9.46 7.87 -2.74
C LEU A 305 -9.53 9.15 -1.90
N ALA A 306 -9.27 10.33 -2.51
CA ALA A 306 -9.24 11.60 -1.79
C ALA A 306 -9.88 12.75 -2.57
N MET A 307 -9.74 13.97 -2.06
CA MET A 307 -10.37 15.17 -2.62
C MET A 307 -9.38 16.08 -3.36
N HIS A 308 -8.21 15.58 -3.72
CA HIS A 308 -7.26 16.24 -4.63
C HIS A 308 -7.44 15.74 -6.06
N ASP A 309 -6.88 16.43 -7.05
CA ASP A 309 -6.80 15.97 -8.43
C ASP A 309 -5.91 14.72 -8.53
N TRP A 310 -6.21 13.80 -9.47
CA TRP A 310 -5.55 12.50 -9.53
C TRP A 310 -4.04 12.57 -9.74
N ASN A 311 -3.55 13.60 -10.44
CA ASN A 311 -2.13 13.81 -10.77
C ASN A 311 -1.41 14.79 -9.82
N GLU A 312 -2.14 15.50 -8.98
CA GLU A 312 -1.61 16.49 -8.05
C GLU A 312 -0.50 15.93 -7.14
N PRO A 313 -0.65 14.74 -6.52
CA PRO A 313 0.38 14.18 -5.64
C PRO A 313 1.73 14.02 -6.31
N MET A 314 1.75 13.50 -7.54
CA MET A 314 2.98 13.27 -8.29
C MET A 314 3.63 14.59 -8.75
N GLN A 315 2.81 15.55 -9.17
CA GLN A 315 3.29 16.87 -9.60
C GLN A 315 3.95 17.60 -8.43
N GLN A 316 3.28 17.68 -7.29
CA GLN A 316 3.83 18.34 -6.11
C GLN A 316 5.07 17.62 -5.57
N ALA A 317 5.05 16.28 -5.49
CA ALA A 317 6.22 15.51 -5.05
C ALA A 317 7.44 15.75 -5.96
N MET A 318 7.25 15.84 -7.28
CA MET A 318 8.31 16.14 -8.23
C MET A 318 8.91 17.52 -7.97
N GLU A 319 8.07 18.55 -7.88
CA GLU A 319 8.52 19.94 -7.66
C GLU A 319 9.26 20.09 -6.32
N ILE A 320 8.76 19.45 -5.25
CA ILE A 320 9.38 19.51 -3.92
C ILE A 320 10.69 18.72 -3.90
N SER A 321 10.74 17.55 -4.55
CA SER A 321 11.95 16.74 -4.67
C SER A 321 13.07 17.51 -5.39
N GLU A 322 12.73 18.19 -6.49
CA GLU A 322 13.68 19.03 -7.22
C GLU A 322 14.21 20.17 -6.33
N GLN A 323 13.32 20.89 -5.62
CA GLN A 323 13.70 21.97 -4.71
C GLN A 323 14.60 21.50 -3.56
N ARG A 324 14.42 20.28 -3.09
CA ARG A 324 15.17 19.70 -1.96
C ARG A 324 16.38 18.86 -2.37
N GLY A 325 16.64 18.72 -3.67
CA GLY A 325 17.75 17.92 -4.20
C GLY A 325 17.56 16.41 -3.96
N VAL A 326 16.31 15.94 -3.88
CA VAL A 326 15.97 14.51 -3.75
C VAL A 326 15.89 13.88 -5.13
N THR A 327 16.58 12.76 -5.33
CA THR A 327 16.42 11.95 -6.54
C THR A 327 15.11 11.19 -6.48
N MET A 328 14.13 11.62 -7.29
CA MET A 328 12.83 10.97 -7.40
C MET A 328 12.74 10.23 -8.74
N VAL A 329 12.04 9.09 -8.75
CA VAL A 329 11.62 8.38 -9.96
C VAL A 329 10.10 8.21 -9.93
N SER A 330 9.48 8.26 -11.10
CA SER A 330 8.05 7.97 -11.25
C SER A 330 7.83 7.14 -12.51
N PRO A 331 8.05 5.81 -12.42
CA PRO A 331 7.90 4.95 -13.59
C PRO A 331 6.44 4.89 -14.04
N GLU A 332 6.24 4.74 -15.34
CA GLU A 332 4.97 4.34 -15.92
C GLU A 332 4.58 2.95 -15.39
N PHE A 333 3.30 2.58 -15.40
CA PHE A 333 2.88 1.27 -14.90
C PHE A 333 3.50 0.14 -15.71
N GLY A 334 4.13 -0.82 -15.04
CA GLY A 334 4.85 -1.92 -15.68
C GLY A 334 6.22 -1.57 -16.26
N GLN A 335 6.66 -0.32 -16.17
CA GLN A 335 8.00 0.06 -16.60
C GLN A 335 9.04 -0.54 -15.64
N ARG A 336 10.10 -1.14 -16.23
CA ARG A 336 11.23 -1.70 -15.48
C ARG A 336 12.10 -0.58 -14.90
N VAL A 337 12.36 -0.65 -13.61
CA VAL A 337 13.30 0.23 -12.90
C VAL A 337 14.40 -0.61 -12.28
N GLU A 338 15.64 -0.42 -12.71
CA GLU A 338 16.80 -1.06 -12.11
C GLU A 338 17.26 -0.24 -10.89
N LEU A 339 17.46 -0.90 -9.75
CA LEU A 339 17.77 -0.19 -8.49
C LEU A 339 19.14 0.51 -8.53
N SER A 340 20.09 -0.08 -9.27
CA SER A 340 21.44 0.49 -9.47
C SER A 340 21.47 1.66 -10.48
N GLN A 341 20.44 1.77 -11.35
CA GLN A 341 20.38 2.76 -12.43
C GLN A 341 18.97 3.34 -12.53
N PRO A 342 18.53 4.17 -11.57
CA PRO A 342 17.18 4.69 -11.57
C PRO A 342 16.91 5.57 -12.79
N LEU A 343 15.70 5.43 -13.34
CA LEU A 343 15.27 6.21 -14.50
C LEU A 343 15.09 7.69 -14.15
N PRO A 344 15.36 8.63 -15.07
CA PRO A 344 14.99 10.03 -14.88
C PRO A 344 13.47 10.18 -14.80
N ILE A 345 13.00 11.21 -14.08
CA ILE A 345 11.58 11.54 -14.01
C ILE A 345 11.06 11.87 -15.41
N LYS A 346 9.95 11.23 -15.76
CA LYS A 346 9.14 11.57 -16.92
C LYS A 346 7.71 11.84 -16.44
N PRO A 347 7.23 13.08 -16.49
CA PRO A 347 5.91 13.44 -15.97
C PRO A 347 4.79 12.94 -16.91
N TRP A 348 4.60 11.61 -16.96
CA TRP A 348 3.60 10.92 -17.78
C TRP A 348 2.14 11.25 -17.36
N TRP A 349 1.95 11.84 -16.20
CA TRP A 349 0.65 12.31 -15.72
C TRP A 349 0.21 13.65 -16.30
N ASN A 350 1.03 14.28 -17.11
CA ASN A 350 0.75 15.55 -17.82
C ASN A 350 0.56 15.35 -19.33
N LEU A 351 0.23 14.13 -19.78
CA LEU A 351 0.01 13.80 -21.20
C LEU A 351 -1.27 14.40 -21.75
#